data_34fd99c26f632c652803841ebb4ec0d4
#
_entry.id   34fd99c26f632c652803841ebb4ec0d4
#
_cell.length_a   1.000
_cell.length_b   1.000
_cell.length_c   1.000
_cell.angle_alpha   90.00
_cell.angle_beta   90.00
_cell.angle_gamma   90.00
#
_symmetry.space_group_name_H-M   'P 1'
#
loop_
_entity.id
_entity.type
_entity.pdbx_description
1 polymer ?
#
loop_
_entity_poly.entity_id
_entity_poly.type
_entity_poly.pdbx_seq_one_letter_code
_entity_poly.pdbx_strand_id
1 'polypeptide(L)'
;GLVTAQEGITLEEAKKILAKARKEKLPIVDKDFNLKGLITIKDIEKQIKYPLSAKDAQGRLLCGAAIGITANCLERAEALVKAKVDVVVLDSAHGHSANVLRTVRMIKDAFPDLQVIAGNVATGAGAKALIEAGADCVKIGIGPGSICTTRIVAGIGVPQLSLIHTSEPTRHAQIS
;
A
#
# COMPACT_ATOMS: atom_id res chain seq x y z
N GLY A 1 21.51 -34.71 -1.58
CA GLY A 1 20.32 -34.78 -0.77
C GLY A 1 19.58 -33.45 -0.72
N LEU A 2 18.35 -33.42 -0.24
CA LEU A 2 17.58 -32.20 -0.01
C LEU A 2 18.21 -31.44 1.18
N VAL A 3 18.46 -30.15 0.99
CA VAL A 3 18.96 -29.26 2.03
C VAL A 3 17.77 -28.44 2.54
N THR A 4 17.47 -28.51 3.82
CA THR A 4 16.38 -27.81 4.49
C THR A 4 16.87 -27.06 5.70
N ALA A 5 16.07 -26.14 6.22
CA ALA A 5 16.30 -25.49 7.50
C ALA A 5 15.03 -25.52 8.35
N GLN A 6 15.19 -25.36 9.66
CA GLN A 6 14.07 -25.30 10.59
C GLN A 6 13.41 -23.92 10.58
N GLU A 7 12.13 -23.88 10.94
CA GLU A 7 11.38 -22.63 11.15
C GLU A 7 12.09 -21.74 12.20
N GLY A 8 12.11 -20.43 11.98
CA GLY A 8 12.80 -19.46 12.83
C GLY A 8 14.23 -19.12 12.41
N ILE A 9 14.75 -19.73 11.34
CA ILE A 9 16.09 -19.40 10.81
C ILE A 9 16.15 -17.94 10.32
N THR A 10 17.26 -17.26 10.58
CA THR A 10 17.52 -15.93 10.05
C THR A 10 17.94 -15.96 8.58
N LEU A 11 17.75 -14.84 7.87
CA LEU A 11 18.19 -14.75 6.46
C LEU A 11 19.71 -14.86 6.30
N GLU A 12 20.49 -14.40 7.29
CA GLU A 12 21.96 -14.53 7.29
C GLU A 12 22.41 -15.99 7.43
N GLU A 13 21.76 -16.77 8.29
CA GLU A 13 22.02 -18.21 8.42
C GLU A 13 21.60 -18.95 7.16
N ALA A 14 20.40 -18.61 6.60
CA ALA A 14 19.93 -19.18 5.35
C ALA A 14 20.92 -18.92 4.19
N LYS A 15 21.49 -17.72 4.11
CA LYS A 15 22.54 -17.36 3.14
C LYS A 15 23.76 -18.25 3.25
N LYS A 16 24.25 -18.49 4.47
CA LYS A 16 25.40 -19.38 4.73
C LYS A 16 25.12 -20.81 4.28
N ILE A 17 23.94 -21.34 4.59
CA ILE A 17 23.51 -22.69 4.19
C ILE A 17 23.44 -22.79 2.67
N LEU A 18 22.78 -21.83 2.01
CA LEU A 18 22.64 -21.79 0.55
C LEU A 18 24.00 -21.72 -0.15
N ALA A 19 24.90 -20.87 0.34
CA ALA A 19 26.25 -20.73 -0.19
C ALA A 19 27.04 -22.03 -0.06
N LYS A 20 27.05 -22.65 1.14
CA LYS A 20 27.74 -23.92 1.39
C LYS A 20 27.20 -25.07 0.55
N ALA A 21 25.87 -25.14 0.41
CA ALA A 21 25.19 -26.17 -0.37
C ALA A 21 25.21 -25.92 -1.89
N ARG A 22 25.63 -24.73 -2.34
CA ARG A 22 25.54 -24.28 -3.74
C ARG A 22 24.12 -24.45 -4.30
N LYS A 23 23.12 -24.00 -3.52
CA LYS A 23 21.70 -24.06 -3.86
C LYS A 23 21.12 -22.64 -3.86
N GLU A 24 20.05 -22.44 -4.65
CA GLU A 24 19.35 -21.15 -4.74
C GLU A 24 18.08 -21.08 -3.89
N LYS A 25 17.61 -22.24 -3.45
CA LYS A 25 16.35 -22.38 -2.71
C LYS A 25 16.53 -23.24 -1.48
N LEU A 26 16.00 -22.76 -0.34
CA LEU A 26 16.08 -23.42 0.97
C LEU A 26 14.66 -23.64 1.49
N PRO A 27 14.11 -24.85 1.40
CA PRO A 27 12.85 -25.19 2.06
C PRO A 27 12.97 -25.07 3.58
N ILE A 28 11.98 -24.44 4.19
CA ILE A 28 11.85 -24.33 5.65
C ILE A 28 10.82 -25.34 6.11
N VAL A 29 11.20 -26.14 7.07
CA VAL A 29 10.37 -27.23 7.58
C VAL A 29 10.17 -27.10 9.09
N ASP A 30 9.09 -27.67 9.60
CA ASP A 30 8.89 -27.85 11.04
C ASP A 30 9.61 -29.10 11.56
N LYS A 31 9.41 -29.40 12.86
CA LYS A 31 10.02 -30.55 13.52
C LYS A 31 9.56 -31.90 12.95
N ASP A 32 8.38 -31.93 12.35
CA ASP A 32 7.77 -33.12 11.72
C ASP A 32 8.06 -33.18 10.22
N PHE A 33 8.99 -32.33 9.74
CA PHE A 33 9.42 -32.25 8.34
C PHE A 33 8.32 -31.79 7.37
N ASN A 34 7.28 -31.09 7.85
CA ASN A 34 6.28 -30.47 6.99
C ASN A 34 6.82 -29.14 6.45
N LEU A 35 6.56 -28.85 5.19
CA LEU A 35 6.97 -27.60 4.52
C LEU A 35 6.18 -26.40 5.10
N LYS A 36 6.91 -25.42 5.64
CA LYS A 36 6.37 -24.17 6.18
C LYS A 36 6.66 -22.96 5.32
N GLY A 37 7.75 -22.98 4.57
CA GLY A 37 8.14 -21.86 3.74
C GLY A 37 9.29 -22.19 2.79
N LEU A 38 9.70 -21.17 2.06
CA LEU A 38 10.82 -21.25 1.12
C LEU A 38 11.59 -19.93 1.16
N ILE A 39 12.90 -20.00 1.39
CA ILE A 39 13.81 -18.87 1.27
C ILE A 39 14.63 -19.04 -0.01
N THR A 40 14.73 -17.99 -0.82
CA THR A 40 15.54 -18.00 -2.04
C THR A 40 16.67 -16.96 -1.95
N ILE A 41 17.71 -17.14 -2.75
CA ILE A 41 18.78 -16.14 -2.87
C ILE A 41 18.20 -14.78 -3.30
N LYS A 42 17.20 -14.78 -4.21
CA LYS A 42 16.52 -13.55 -4.64
C LYS A 42 15.83 -12.79 -3.50
N ASP A 43 15.28 -13.49 -2.51
CA ASP A 43 14.65 -12.85 -1.36
C ASP A 43 15.70 -12.15 -0.49
N ILE A 44 16.86 -12.79 -0.31
CA ILE A 44 18.00 -12.23 0.43
C ILE A 44 18.56 -11.00 -0.30
N GLU A 45 18.78 -11.10 -1.61
CA GLU A 45 19.27 -9.99 -2.44
C GLU A 45 18.31 -8.80 -2.44
N LYS A 46 16.98 -9.05 -2.55
CA LYS A 46 15.96 -8.01 -2.48
C LYS A 46 15.93 -7.32 -1.13
N GLN A 47 16.14 -8.04 -0.03
CA GLN A 47 16.21 -7.43 1.29
C GLN A 47 17.41 -6.51 1.45
N ILE A 48 18.57 -6.88 0.88
CA ILE A 48 19.76 -6.03 0.86
C ILE A 48 19.54 -4.80 -0.02
N LYS A 49 18.95 -5.00 -1.21
CA LYS A 49 18.71 -3.93 -2.18
C LYS A 49 17.59 -2.96 -1.76
N TYR A 50 16.57 -3.46 -1.05
CA TYR A 50 15.39 -2.70 -0.63
C TYR A 50 15.13 -2.83 0.88
N PRO A 51 16.05 -2.33 1.73
CA PRO A 51 15.94 -2.51 3.19
C PRO A 51 14.73 -1.79 3.80
N LEU A 52 14.24 -0.72 3.15
CA LEU A 52 13.11 0.08 3.61
C LEU A 52 11.76 -0.34 2.99
N SER A 53 11.68 -1.50 2.34
CA SER A 53 10.40 -1.99 1.81
C SER A 53 9.39 -2.19 2.95
N ALA A 54 8.15 -1.72 2.72
CA ALA A 54 7.06 -1.86 3.67
C ALA A 54 6.65 -3.33 3.80
N LYS A 55 6.75 -3.87 5.00
CA LYS A 55 6.47 -5.28 5.32
C LYS A 55 5.61 -5.42 6.56
N ASP A 56 4.85 -6.50 6.62
CA ASP A 56 4.13 -6.90 7.83
C ASP A 56 5.05 -7.55 8.88
N ALA A 57 4.46 -7.93 10.02
CA ALA A 57 5.19 -8.59 11.11
C ALA A 57 5.79 -9.97 10.72
N GLN A 58 5.28 -10.60 9.66
CA GLN A 58 5.79 -11.84 9.11
C GLN A 58 6.83 -11.63 8.00
N GLY A 59 7.19 -10.39 7.69
CA GLY A 59 8.16 -10.04 6.65
C GLY A 59 7.60 -10.07 5.22
N ARG A 60 6.27 -10.17 5.03
CA ARG A 60 5.62 -10.11 3.72
C ARG A 60 5.44 -8.66 3.30
N LEU A 61 5.60 -8.38 2.00
CA LEU A 61 5.36 -7.05 1.46
C LEU A 61 3.89 -6.64 1.66
N LEU A 62 3.68 -5.41 2.12
CA LEU A 62 2.34 -4.82 2.15
C LEU A 62 1.84 -4.61 0.72
N CYS A 63 0.58 -4.91 0.50
CA CYS A 63 -0.08 -4.83 -0.80
C CYS A 63 -1.24 -3.83 -0.77
N GLY A 64 -1.26 -2.93 -1.75
CA GLY A 64 -2.38 -2.00 -1.95
C GLY A 64 -3.13 -2.27 -3.24
N ALA A 65 -4.42 -1.94 -3.26
CA ALA A 65 -5.25 -2.05 -4.45
C ALA A 65 -6.07 -0.78 -4.69
N ALA A 66 -6.12 -0.33 -5.94
CA ALA A 66 -6.95 0.80 -6.32
C ALA A 66 -8.41 0.37 -6.50
N ILE A 67 -9.31 1.22 -6.03
CA ILE A 67 -10.75 1.11 -6.24
C ILE A 67 -11.31 2.43 -6.76
N GLY A 68 -12.39 2.36 -7.54
CA GLY A 68 -13.11 3.53 -8.03
C GLY A 68 -14.40 3.78 -7.27
N ILE A 69 -15.09 4.88 -7.61
CA ILE A 69 -16.39 5.27 -7.05
C ILE A 69 -17.57 4.62 -7.82
N THR A 70 -17.38 3.41 -8.30
CA THR A 70 -18.39 2.65 -9.07
C THR A 70 -19.44 2.03 -8.16
N ALA A 71 -20.59 1.66 -8.72
CA ALA A 71 -21.69 1.06 -7.96
C ALA A 71 -21.29 -0.21 -7.20
N ASN A 72 -20.33 -0.99 -7.73
CA ASN A 72 -19.83 -2.23 -7.14
C ASN A 72 -18.58 -2.03 -6.26
N CYS A 73 -18.29 -0.81 -5.80
CA CYS A 73 -17.07 -0.53 -5.03
C CYS A 73 -16.99 -1.34 -3.73
N LEU A 74 -18.11 -1.55 -3.02
CA LEU A 74 -18.14 -2.36 -1.79
C LEU A 74 -17.91 -3.84 -2.06
N GLU A 75 -18.51 -4.40 -3.10
CA GLU A 75 -18.27 -5.80 -3.51
C GLU A 75 -16.79 -6.02 -3.83
N ARG A 76 -16.19 -5.07 -4.58
CA ARG A 76 -14.76 -5.09 -4.87
C ARG A 76 -13.90 -4.98 -3.60
N ALA A 77 -14.26 -4.07 -2.69
CA ALA A 77 -13.56 -3.91 -1.41
C ALA A 77 -13.63 -5.20 -0.57
N GLU A 78 -14.80 -5.84 -0.49
CA GLU A 78 -14.98 -7.12 0.18
C GLU A 78 -14.08 -8.22 -0.39
N ALA A 79 -14.03 -8.34 -1.72
CA ALA A 79 -13.16 -9.32 -2.39
C ALA A 79 -11.68 -9.06 -2.08
N LEU A 80 -11.25 -7.80 -2.03
CA LEU A 80 -9.90 -7.41 -1.70
C LEU A 80 -9.56 -7.70 -0.23
N VAL A 81 -10.49 -7.44 0.70
CA VAL A 81 -10.33 -7.78 2.12
C VAL A 81 -10.21 -9.30 2.30
N LYS A 82 -11.04 -10.09 1.61
CA LYS A 82 -10.92 -11.56 1.59
C LYS A 82 -9.57 -12.04 1.04
N ALA A 83 -9.02 -11.30 0.08
CA ALA A 83 -7.68 -11.54 -0.46
C ALA A 83 -6.54 -11.01 0.44
N LYS A 84 -6.87 -10.45 1.61
CA LYS A 84 -5.93 -9.89 2.60
C LYS A 84 -5.12 -8.71 2.06
N VAL A 85 -5.78 -7.77 1.38
CA VAL A 85 -5.18 -6.49 1.02
C VAL A 85 -4.89 -5.68 2.29
N ASP A 86 -3.76 -4.99 2.33
CA ASP A 86 -3.36 -4.19 3.50
C ASP A 86 -3.95 -2.77 3.42
N VAL A 87 -4.09 -2.23 2.21
CA VAL A 87 -4.60 -0.87 1.98
C VAL A 87 -5.38 -0.77 0.69
N VAL A 88 -6.45 -0.01 0.67
CA VAL A 88 -7.14 0.37 -0.56
C VAL A 88 -6.93 1.84 -0.88
N VAL A 89 -6.78 2.15 -2.16
CA VAL A 89 -6.62 3.50 -2.66
C VAL A 89 -7.86 3.88 -3.45
N LEU A 90 -8.66 4.78 -2.90
CA LEU A 90 -9.78 5.39 -3.61
C LEU A 90 -9.24 6.53 -4.48
N ASP A 91 -8.92 6.19 -5.73
CA ASP A 91 -8.30 7.10 -6.67
C ASP A 91 -9.35 7.80 -7.54
N SER A 92 -9.37 9.12 -7.47
CA SER A 92 -10.31 9.96 -8.22
C SER A 92 -9.64 11.24 -8.72
N ALA A 93 -9.98 11.66 -9.91
CA ALA A 93 -9.54 12.93 -10.46
C ALA A 93 -9.99 14.15 -9.61
N HIS A 94 -11.07 13.99 -8.84
CA HIS A 94 -11.60 15.03 -7.95
C HIS A 94 -12.04 14.43 -6.61
N GLY A 95 -11.09 14.32 -5.68
CA GLY A 95 -11.31 13.70 -4.36
C GLY A 95 -12.30 14.46 -3.46
N HIS A 96 -12.45 15.79 -3.64
CA HIS A 96 -13.40 16.61 -2.89
C HIS A 96 -14.80 16.60 -3.53
N SER A 97 -15.28 15.45 -3.99
CA SER A 97 -16.65 15.29 -4.49
C SER A 97 -17.52 14.54 -3.49
N ALA A 98 -18.82 14.84 -3.46
CA ALA A 98 -19.78 14.18 -2.57
C ALA A 98 -19.77 12.65 -2.73
N ASN A 99 -19.57 12.17 -3.95
CA ASN A 99 -19.51 10.73 -4.24
C ASN A 99 -18.27 10.08 -3.62
N VAL A 100 -17.09 10.72 -3.70
CA VAL A 100 -15.85 10.19 -3.07
C VAL A 100 -16.01 10.16 -1.56
N LEU A 101 -16.47 11.27 -0.94
CA LEU A 101 -16.67 11.35 0.51
C LEU A 101 -17.66 10.29 1.02
N ARG A 102 -18.76 10.09 0.28
CA ARG A 102 -19.73 9.03 0.61
C ARG A 102 -19.10 7.65 0.48
N THR A 103 -18.32 7.39 -0.56
CA THR A 103 -17.68 6.09 -0.78
C THR A 103 -16.65 5.78 0.30
N VAL A 104 -15.86 6.77 0.74
CA VAL A 104 -14.94 6.60 1.89
C VAL A 104 -15.71 6.16 3.13
N ARG A 105 -16.79 6.87 3.50
CA ARG A 105 -17.63 6.50 4.65
C ARG A 105 -18.18 5.09 4.52
N MET A 106 -18.77 4.75 3.37
CA MET A 106 -19.33 3.42 3.12
C MET A 106 -18.29 2.30 3.30
N ILE A 107 -17.07 2.51 2.84
CA ILE A 107 -15.99 1.52 2.98
C ILE A 107 -15.57 1.42 4.45
N LYS A 108 -15.37 2.53 5.14
CA LYS A 108 -14.95 2.53 6.56
C LYS A 108 -16.05 1.99 7.48
N ASP A 109 -17.32 2.23 7.17
CA ASP A 109 -18.45 1.64 7.92
C ASP A 109 -18.52 0.13 7.74
N ALA A 110 -18.26 -0.37 6.53
CA ALA A 110 -18.28 -1.81 6.22
C ALA A 110 -17.01 -2.54 6.68
N PHE A 111 -15.86 -1.87 6.65
CA PHE A 111 -14.53 -2.45 6.96
C PHE A 111 -13.72 -1.46 7.81
N PRO A 112 -14.02 -1.30 9.11
CA PRO A 112 -13.39 -0.29 9.97
C PRO A 112 -11.86 -0.42 10.05
N ASP A 113 -11.33 -1.64 10.03
CA ASP A 113 -9.89 -1.92 10.14
C ASP A 113 -9.14 -1.75 8.82
N LEU A 114 -9.85 -1.66 7.68
CA LEU A 114 -9.23 -1.49 6.37
C LEU A 114 -8.63 -0.09 6.24
N GLN A 115 -7.35 0.00 5.90
CA GLN A 115 -6.70 1.28 5.65
C GLN A 115 -7.16 1.83 4.30
N VAL A 116 -7.57 3.10 4.28
CA VAL A 116 -8.10 3.80 3.09
C VAL A 116 -7.28 5.04 2.79
N ILE A 117 -6.60 5.03 1.65
CA ILE A 117 -5.99 6.23 1.07
C ILE A 117 -7.00 6.84 0.10
N ALA A 118 -7.34 8.11 0.23
CA ALA A 118 -8.31 8.76 -0.64
C ALA A 118 -7.76 10.05 -1.27
N GLY A 119 -8.09 10.31 -2.50
CA GLY A 119 -7.70 11.52 -3.24
C GLY A 119 -8.12 11.44 -4.72
N ASN A 120 -7.61 12.37 -5.54
CA ASN A 120 -6.66 13.39 -5.18
C ASN A 120 -7.36 14.71 -4.84
N VAL A 121 -6.76 15.47 -3.95
CA VAL A 121 -7.20 16.82 -3.60
C VAL A 121 -6.06 17.83 -3.71
N ALA A 122 -6.40 19.11 -3.84
CA ALA A 122 -5.43 20.21 -3.95
C ALA A 122 -5.76 21.38 -2.99
N THR A 123 -6.65 21.18 -2.02
CA THR A 123 -7.04 22.21 -1.07
C THR A 123 -7.13 21.64 0.34
N GLY A 124 -6.84 22.47 1.36
CA GLY A 124 -6.98 22.11 2.77
C GLY A 124 -8.43 21.70 3.12
N ALA A 125 -9.43 22.36 2.53
CA ALA A 125 -10.84 21.99 2.71
C ALA A 125 -11.13 20.57 2.20
N GLY A 126 -10.57 20.21 1.02
CA GLY A 126 -10.72 18.86 0.47
C GLY A 126 -10.01 17.80 1.33
N ALA A 127 -8.81 18.10 1.81
CA ALA A 127 -8.07 17.21 2.72
C ALA A 127 -8.86 16.98 4.01
N LYS A 128 -9.34 18.07 4.63
CA LYS A 128 -10.17 18.00 5.84
C LYS A 128 -11.43 17.17 5.63
N ALA A 129 -12.15 17.38 4.53
CA ALA A 129 -13.36 16.63 4.22
C ALA A 129 -13.12 15.13 4.07
N LEU A 130 -12.00 14.71 3.47
CA LEU A 130 -11.61 13.30 3.35
C LEU A 130 -11.27 12.68 4.71
N ILE A 131 -10.55 13.40 5.57
CA ILE A 131 -10.24 12.97 6.94
C ILE A 131 -11.53 12.80 7.74
N GLU A 132 -12.43 13.78 7.69
CA GLU A 132 -13.74 13.72 8.35
C GLU A 132 -14.64 12.60 7.80
N ALA A 133 -14.43 12.19 6.55
CA ALA A 133 -15.09 11.04 5.97
C ALA A 133 -14.51 9.69 6.43
N GLY A 134 -13.36 9.70 7.13
CA GLY A 134 -12.71 8.52 7.68
C GLY A 134 -11.51 8.00 6.88
N ALA A 135 -10.98 8.76 5.92
CA ALA A 135 -9.75 8.37 5.22
C ALA A 135 -8.57 8.35 6.20
N ASP A 136 -7.78 7.26 6.16
CA ASP A 136 -6.58 7.10 6.99
C ASP A 136 -5.39 7.87 6.41
N CYS A 137 -5.40 8.09 5.09
CA CYS A 137 -4.40 8.89 4.38
C CYS A 137 -5.05 9.68 3.25
N VAL A 138 -4.57 10.90 3.02
CA VAL A 138 -5.05 11.78 1.95
C VAL A 138 -3.98 11.95 0.87
N LYS A 139 -4.33 11.64 -0.38
CA LYS A 139 -3.45 11.82 -1.53
C LYS A 139 -3.62 13.24 -2.09
N ILE A 140 -2.55 14.03 -1.99
CA ILE A 140 -2.53 15.43 -2.40
C ILE A 140 -1.77 15.59 -3.71
N GLY A 141 -2.36 16.31 -4.67
CA GLY A 141 -1.75 16.64 -5.95
C GLY A 141 -2.72 16.49 -7.11
N ILE A 142 -2.80 17.51 -7.96
CA ILE A 142 -3.60 17.50 -9.18
C ILE A 142 -2.75 18.08 -10.32
N GLY A 143 -2.46 17.25 -11.32
CA GLY A 143 -1.75 17.65 -12.53
C GLY A 143 -0.25 17.98 -12.39
N PRO A 144 0.51 17.61 -11.33
CA PRO A 144 1.90 18.01 -11.18
C PRO A 144 2.88 17.21 -12.03
N GLY A 145 2.49 16.04 -12.52
CA GLY A 145 3.37 15.16 -13.29
C GLY A 145 3.84 15.78 -14.61
N SER A 146 5.10 15.53 -14.98
CA SER A 146 5.69 16.06 -16.23
C SER A 146 4.95 15.57 -17.50
N ILE A 147 4.40 14.38 -17.44
CA ILE A 147 3.62 13.76 -18.55
C ILE A 147 2.12 13.97 -18.41
N CYS A 148 1.65 14.69 -17.37
CA CYS A 148 0.22 14.88 -17.14
C CYS A 148 -0.34 15.90 -18.11
N THR A 149 -1.37 15.49 -18.87
CA THR A 149 -2.07 16.34 -19.85
C THR A 149 -3.26 17.08 -19.25
N THR A 150 -3.66 16.82 -18.02
CA THR A 150 -4.81 17.45 -17.36
C THR A 150 -4.74 18.98 -17.39
N ARG A 151 -3.55 19.54 -17.17
CA ARG A 151 -3.34 21.00 -17.22
C ARG A 151 -3.59 21.58 -18.61
N ILE A 152 -3.25 20.84 -19.65
CA ILE A 152 -3.38 21.27 -21.04
C ILE A 152 -4.82 21.11 -21.53
N VAL A 153 -5.41 19.95 -21.24
CA VAL A 153 -6.74 19.58 -21.75
C VAL A 153 -7.87 20.23 -20.93
N ALA A 154 -7.76 20.22 -19.60
CA ALA A 154 -8.82 20.69 -18.69
C ALA A 154 -8.50 22.03 -18.01
N GLY A 155 -7.28 22.57 -18.18
CA GLY A 155 -6.84 23.79 -17.50
C GLY A 155 -6.71 23.61 -15.96
N ILE A 156 -6.68 22.37 -15.46
CA ILE A 156 -6.68 22.06 -14.04
C ILE A 156 -5.32 21.51 -13.64
N GLY A 157 -4.72 22.11 -12.62
CA GLY A 157 -3.46 21.65 -12.05
C GLY A 157 -2.90 22.65 -11.05
N VAL A 158 -2.23 22.13 -10.02
CA VAL A 158 -1.58 22.92 -8.99
C VAL A 158 -0.14 22.45 -8.86
N PRO A 159 0.85 23.37 -8.88
CA PRO A 159 2.26 23.00 -8.65
C PRO A 159 2.43 22.32 -7.30
N GLN A 160 3.21 21.23 -7.25
CA GLN A 160 3.33 20.39 -6.04
C GLN A 160 3.87 21.20 -4.83
N LEU A 161 4.81 22.11 -5.04
CA LEU A 161 5.33 22.98 -3.96
C LEU A 161 4.25 23.89 -3.35
N SER A 162 3.28 24.34 -4.14
CA SER A 162 2.16 25.15 -3.65
C SER A 162 1.19 24.35 -2.78
N LEU A 163 1.26 23.01 -2.82
CA LEU A 163 0.39 22.14 -2.05
C LEU A 163 0.92 21.79 -0.66
N ILE A 164 2.15 22.21 -0.32
CA ILE A 164 2.72 22.00 1.02
C ILE A 164 1.79 22.56 2.10
N HIS A 165 1.24 23.75 1.88
CA HIS A 165 0.31 24.38 2.82
C HIS A 165 -1.08 23.74 2.88
N THR A 166 -1.40 22.84 1.98
CA THR A 166 -2.68 22.12 1.98
C THR A 166 -2.84 21.22 3.20
N SER A 167 -1.74 20.72 3.73
CA SER A 167 -1.69 19.82 4.88
C SER A 167 -1.29 20.49 6.20
N GLU A 168 -0.80 21.73 6.18
CA GLU A 168 -0.35 22.43 7.40
C GLU A 168 -1.44 22.60 8.47
N PRO A 169 -2.72 22.88 8.15
CA PRO A 169 -3.76 23.02 9.16
C PRO A 169 -4.18 21.69 9.80
N THR A 170 -3.81 20.57 9.21
CA THR A 170 -4.21 19.24 9.68
C THR A 170 -2.98 18.49 10.16
N ARG A 171 -2.67 18.61 11.46
CA ARG A 171 -1.57 17.89 12.13
C ARG A 171 -1.59 16.36 11.98
N HIS A 172 -2.53 15.80 11.22
CA HIS A 172 -2.71 14.37 11.01
C HIS A 172 -2.67 13.94 9.54
N ALA A 173 -2.43 14.86 8.58
CA ALA A 173 -2.23 14.48 7.19
C ALA A 173 -0.77 14.01 7.01
N GLN A 174 -0.58 12.71 6.85
CA GLN A 174 0.71 12.18 6.40
C GLN A 174 0.85 12.43 4.90
N ILE A 175 1.88 13.14 4.51
CA ILE A 175 2.29 13.33 3.12
C ILE A 175 3.17 12.13 2.76
N SER A 176 2.73 11.33 1.83
CA SER A 176 3.55 10.28 1.22
C SER A 176 4.03 10.72 -0.15
#